data_823ea27db31465141389b3425d468eb0
#
_entry.id   823ea27db31465141389b3425d468eb0
#
_cell.length_a   1.000
_cell.length_b   1.000
_cell.length_c   1.000
_cell.angle_alpha   90.00
_cell.angle_beta   90.00
_cell.angle_gamma   90.00
#
_symmetry.space_group_name_H-M   'P 1'
#
loop_
_entity.id
_entity.type
_entity.pdbx_description
1 polymer ?
#
loop_
_entity_poly.entity_id
_entity_poly.type
_entity_poly.pdbx_seq_one_letter_code
_entity_poly.pdbx_strand_id
1 'polypeptide(L)'
;MAEEVLSCYPTGKLPQAELLRLLTPFQTTDPRVILGPALGHDAAVVDFGDRYVATKSDPITFATEEIGWYVVHINANDIACVGATPRWFIVTLLLPPGKTTPALAEHIFMQLQAACSEVAAA
;
A
#
# COMPACT_ATOMS: atom_id res chain seq x y z
N MET A 1 -7.01 38.34 21.12
CA MET A 1 -6.81 36.87 21.05
C MET A 1 -6.05 36.60 19.76
N ALA A 2 -4.85 36.09 19.87
CA ALA A 2 -4.11 35.67 18.69
C ALA A 2 -4.83 34.42 18.10
N GLU A 3 -5.28 34.48 16.86
CA GLU A 3 -5.67 33.30 16.12
C GLU A 3 -4.45 32.38 16.07
N GLU A 4 -4.55 31.23 16.69
CA GLU A 4 -3.57 30.17 16.56
C GLU A 4 -3.59 29.76 15.08
N VAL A 5 -2.62 30.24 14.31
CA VAL A 5 -2.43 29.79 12.93
C VAL A 5 -2.05 28.32 13.01
N LEU A 6 -3.02 27.44 12.78
CA LEU A 6 -2.80 26.02 12.64
C LEU A 6 -1.79 25.82 11.51
N SER A 7 -0.54 25.51 11.86
CA SER A 7 0.49 25.20 10.86
C SER A 7 0.20 23.83 10.28
N CYS A 8 -0.10 23.79 8.98
CA CYS A 8 -0.31 22.54 8.25
C CYS A 8 1.03 21.88 7.91
N TYR A 9 1.00 20.57 7.79
CA TYR A 9 2.15 19.85 7.22
C TYR A 9 2.37 20.26 5.75
N PRO A 10 3.61 20.26 5.28
CA PRO A 10 3.90 20.50 3.87
C PRO A 10 3.28 19.40 2.99
N THR A 11 3.01 19.74 1.73
CA THR A 11 2.55 18.77 0.73
C THR A 11 3.58 17.66 0.54
N GLY A 12 3.13 16.42 0.45
CA GLY A 12 3.96 15.24 0.25
C GLY A 12 3.90 14.27 1.41
N LYS A 13 4.97 13.51 1.60
CA LYS A 13 5.05 12.54 2.69
C LYS A 13 5.10 13.22 4.05
N LEU A 14 4.47 12.61 5.03
CA LEU A 14 4.57 13.04 6.43
C LEU A 14 6.05 13.02 6.86
N PRO A 15 6.55 14.07 7.58
CA PRO A 15 7.92 14.06 8.09
C PRO A 15 8.19 12.82 8.95
N GLN A 16 9.37 12.22 8.79
CA GLN A 16 9.71 10.95 9.46
C GLN A 16 9.62 11.04 10.99
N ALA A 17 10.08 12.14 11.58
CA ALA A 17 10.00 12.34 13.03
C ALA A 17 8.55 12.37 13.52
N GLU A 18 7.67 12.98 12.76
CA GLU A 18 6.25 13.04 13.07
C GLU A 18 5.57 11.68 12.90
N LEU A 19 5.89 10.97 11.83
CA LEU A 19 5.40 9.61 11.61
C LEU A 19 5.82 8.68 12.77
N LEU A 20 7.08 8.76 13.20
CA LEU A 20 7.57 7.98 14.33
C LEU A 20 6.79 8.29 15.61
N ARG A 21 6.56 9.58 15.91
CA ARG A 21 5.77 10.02 17.06
C ARG A 21 4.36 9.45 17.03
N LEU A 22 3.72 9.49 15.86
CA LEU A 22 2.36 8.99 15.68
C LEU A 22 2.25 7.46 15.74
N LEU A 23 3.28 6.74 15.30
CA LEU A 23 3.30 5.28 15.34
C LEU A 23 3.63 4.71 16.73
N THR A 24 4.26 5.48 17.60
CA THR A 24 4.70 5.03 18.93
C THR A 24 3.56 4.39 19.76
N PRO A 25 2.32 4.95 19.81
CA PRO A 25 1.22 4.33 20.54
C PRO A 25 0.72 3.00 19.95
N PHE A 26 1.09 2.69 18.70
CA PHE A 26 0.66 1.49 17.99
C PHE A 26 1.66 0.33 18.07
N GLN A 27 2.64 0.43 18.94
CA GLN A 27 3.55 -0.70 19.19
C GLN A 27 2.75 -1.84 19.83
N THR A 28 2.86 -3.03 19.26
CA THR A 28 2.14 -4.20 19.74
C THR A 28 3.05 -5.08 20.60
N THR A 29 2.46 -5.71 21.62
CA THR A 29 3.09 -6.77 22.41
C THR A 29 2.68 -8.16 21.96
N ASP A 30 1.87 -8.28 20.92
CA ASP A 30 1.46 -9.58 20.36
C ASP A 30 2.68 -10.27 19.73
N PRO A 31 3.13 -11.43 20.25
CA PRO A 31 4.33 -12.09 19.76
C PRO A 31 4.20 -12.63 18.33
N ARG A 32 2.99 -12.69 17.78
CA ARG A 32 2.76 -13.09 16.39
C ARG A 32 3.12 -12.00 15.40
N VAL A 33 3.18 -10.75 15.83
CA VAL A 33 3.58 -9.63 14.96
C VAL A 33 5.10 -9.59 14.89
N ILE A 34 5.65 -10.07 13.78
CA ILE A 34 7.09 -10.11 13.52
C ILE A 34 7.60 -8.76 13.01
N LEU A 35 6.88 -8.16 12.05
CA LEU A 35 7.09 -6.79 11.60
C LEU A 35 5.78 -6.01 11.77
N GLY A 36 5.80 -5.04 12.65
CA GLY A 36 4.69 -4.13 12.92
C GLY A 36 4.95 -2.71 12.42
N PRO A 37 4.16 -1.72 12.88
CA PRO A 37 4.30 -0.33 12.49
C PRO A 37 5.66 0.23 12.90
N ALA A 38 6.49 0.58 11.92
CA ALA A 38 7.78 1.22 12.14
C ALA A 38 8.27 1.94 10.88
N LEU A 39 9.21 2.85 11.06
CA LEU A 39 9.90 3.46 9.92
C LEU A 39 10.70 2.39 9.16
N GLY A 40 10.64 2.44 7.85
CA GLY A 40 11.37 1.52 6.96
C GLY A 40 10.74 0.14 6.81
N HIS A 41 9.58 -0.11 7.40
CA HIS A 41 8.81 -1.33 7.18
C HIS A 41 7.80 -1.12 6.04
N ASP A 42 8.04 -1.77 4.90
CA ASP A 42 7.18 -1.69 3.71
C ASP A 42 6.00 -2.66 3.75
N ALA A 43 6.05 -3.65 4.64
CA ALA A 43 5.00 -4.64 4.82
C ALA A 43 4.88 -5.03 6.28
N ALA A 44 3.71 -5.52 6.68
CA ALA A 44 3.52 -6.20 7.96
C ALA A 44 3.78 -7.70 7.78
N VAL A 45 4.38 -8.33 8.79
CA VAL A 45 4.60 -9.78 8.82
C VAL A 45 4.05 -10.36 10.10
N VAL A 46 3.20 -11.36 9.97
CA VAL A 46 2.51 -12.03 11.09
C VAL A 46 2.83 -13.52 11.05
N ASP A 47 3.11 -14.09 12.22
CA ASP A 47 3.32 -15.52 12.42
C ASP A 47 1.97 -16.25 12.51
N PHE A 48 1.74 -17.20 11.62
CA PHE A 48 0.54 -18.07 11.60
C PHE A 48 0.85 -19.50 12.09
N GLY A 49 1.99 -19.69 12.75
CA GLY A 49 2.40 -20.96 13.34
C GLY A 49 3.29 -21.79 12.42
N ASP A 50 2.79 -22.24 11.29
CA ASP A 50 3.53 -23.01 10.30
C ASP A 50 4.14 -22.16 9.18
N ARG A 51 3.80 -20.88 9.15
CA ARG A 51 4.24 -19.92 8.14
C ARG A 51 4.16 -18.49 8.61
N TYR A 52 4.87 -17.61 7.95
CA TYR A 52 4.68 -16.17 8.06
C TYR A 52 3.79 -15.67 6.92
N VAL A 53 2.93 -14.70 7.24
CA VAL A 53 2.11 -14.00 6.25
C VAL A 53 2.55 -12.55 6.20
N ALA A 54 2.98 -12.11 5.03
CA ALA A 54 3.28 -10.71 4.77
C ALA A 54 2.07 -10.03 4.12
N THR A 55 1.72 -8.84 4.60
CA THR A 55 0.63 -8.04 4.05
C THR A 55 1.10 -6.61 3.78
N LYS A 56 0.62 -6.04 2.70
CA LYS A 56 0.96 -4.70 2.26
C LYS A 56 -0.28 -4.01 1.67
N SER A 57 -0.40 -2.72 1.90
CA SER A 57 -1.36 -1.85 1.21
C SER A 57 -0.66 -0.56 0.84
N ASP A 58 -0.72 -0.20 -0.43
CA ASP A 58 -0.16 1.04 -0.95
C ASP A 58 -0.99 1.52 -2.14
N PRO A 59 -1.68 2.67 -2.03
CA PRO A 59 -2.41 3.23 -3.16
C PRO A 59 -1.43 3.81 -4.17
N ILE A 60 -1.73 3.63 -5.44
CA ILE A 60 -0.98 4.24 -6.55
C ILE A 60 -1.80 5.37 -7.13
N THR A 61 -1.19 6.53 -7.24
CA THR A 61 -1.77 7.75 -7.80
C THR A 61 -0.89 8.31 -8.92
N PHE A 62 -1.46 9.18 -9.75
CA PHE A 62 -0.78 9.86 -10.85
C PHE A 62 -0.27 8.99 -12.01
N ALA A 63 -0.56 7.68 -12.01
CA ALA A 63 -0.26 6.78 -13.10
C ALA A 63 -1.51 6.60 -13.97
N THR A 64 -1.73 7.49 -14.94
CA THR A 64 -3.00 7.56 -15.67
C THR A 64 -3.17 6.46 -16.72
N GLU A 65 -2.09 6.02 -17.37
CA GLU A 65 -2.18 5.10 -18.50
C GLU A 65 -2.00 3.62 -18.12
N GLU A 66 -1.16 3.33 -17.12
CA GLU A 66 -0.79 1.97 -16.74
C GLU A 66 -1.00 1.71 -15.24
N ILE A 67 -2.01 2.33 -14.67
CA ILE A 67 -2.23 2.28 -13.21
C ILE A 67 -2.40 0.86 -12.67
N GLY A 68 -3.07 -0.02 -13.42
CA GLY A 68 -3.27 -1.42 -13.06
C GLY A 68 -1.95 -2.20 -13.01
N TRP A 69 -1.05 -1.92 -13.94
CA TRP A 69 0.28 -2.53 -13.95
C TRP A 69 1.12 -2.05 -12.75
N TYR A 70 1.15 -0.73 -12.52
CA TYR A 70 1.92 -0.15 -11.42
C TYR A 70 1.45 -0.62 -10.05
N VAL A 71 0.14 -0.69 -9.79
CA VAL A 71 -0.38 -1.09 -8.49
C VAL A 71 0.02 -2.53 -8.15
N VAL A 72 0.03 -3.42 -9.11
CA VAL A 72 0.46 -4.82 -8.90
C VAL A 72 1.96 -4.88 -8.68
N HIS A 73 2.76 -4.31 -9.58
CA HIS A 73 4.22 -4.43 -9.51
C HIS A 73 4.85 -3.71 -8.32
N ILE A 74 4.37 -2.52 -7.96
CA ILE A 74 4.89 -1.79 -6.80
C ILE A 74 4.58 -2.55 -5.51
N ASN A 75 3.35 -3.05 -5.33
CA ASN A 75 3.00 -3.82 -4.14
C ASN A 75 3.70 -5.19 -4.10
N ALA A 76 3.86 -5.85 -5.25
CA ALA A 76 4.64 -7.09 -5.35
C ALA A 76 6.10 -6.89 -4.96
N ASN A 77 6.73 -5.79 -5.37
CA ASN A 77 8.10 -5.45 -4.99
C ASN A 77 8.26 -5.28 -3.49
N ASP A 78 7.31 -4.61 -2.82
CA ASP A 78 7.36 -4.43 -1.37
C ASP A 78 7.21 -5.75 -0.61
N ILE A 79 6.37 -6.65 -1.09
CA ILE A 79 6.26 -8.02 -0.56
C ILE A 79 7.56 -8.79 -0.76
N ALA A 80 8.18 -8.66 -1.92
CA ALA A 80 9.49 -9.28 -2.21
C ALA A 80 10.61 -8.74 -1.32
N CYS A 81 10.58 -7.46 -0.96
CA CYS A 81 11.56 -6.83 -0.07
C CYS A 81 11.61 -7.45 1.33
N VAL A 82 10.52 -8.04 1.80
CA VAL A 82 10.50 -8.80 3.08
C VAL A 82 10.70 -10.30 2.88
N GLY A 83 11.12 -10.73 1.69
CA GLY A 83 11.41 -12.14 1.35
C GLY A 83 10.17 -13.00 1.11
N ALA A 84 9.00 -12.38 0.95
CA ALA A 84 7.76 -13.11 0.69
C ALA A 84 7.43 -13.18 -0.81
N THR A 85 6.57 -14.12 -1.17
CA THR A 85 6.06 -14.29 -2.54
C THR A 85 4.67 -13.68 -2.63
N PRO A 86 4.42 -12.74 -3.57
CA PRO A 86 3.08 -12.23 -3.82
C PRO A 86 2.14 -13.37 -4.23
N ARG A 87 0.95 -13.42 -3.63
CA ARG A 87 -0.03 -14.50 -3.89
C ARG A 87 -1.38 -13.98 -4.32
N TRP A 88 -1.85 -12.93 -3.65
CA TRP A 88 -3.18 -12.37 -3.86
C TRP A 88 -3.14 -10.86 -3.79
N PHE A 89 -4.02 -10.23 -4.54
CA PHE A 89 -4.23 -8.79 -4.50
C PHE A 89 -5.67 -8.48 -4.14
N ILE A 90 -5.84 -7.57 -3.18
CA ILE A 90 -7.12 -6.92 -2.88
C ILE A 90 -6.99 -5.50 -3.39
N VAL A 91 -7.81 -5.13 -4.37
CA VAL A 91 -7.69 -3.84 -5.06
C VAL A 91 -8.89 -2.96 -4.77
N THR A 92 -8.64 -1.74 -4.33
CA THR A 92 -9.63 -0.68 -4.22
C THR A 92 -9.38 0.35 -5.32
N LEU A 93 -10.41 0.64 -6.12
CA LEU A 93 -10.35 1.63 -7.18
C LEU A 93 -11.11 2.89 -6.76
N LEU A 94 -10.42 4.03 -6.76
CA LEU A 94 -11.01 5.35 -6.61
C LEU A 94 -11.08 6.01 -7.99
N LEU A 95 -12.27 6.01 -8.56
CA LEU A 95 -12.49 6.47 -9.92
C LEU A 95 -13.02 7.91 -9.93
N PRO A 96 -12.55 8.78 -10.85
CA PRO A 96 -12.96 10.17 -10.89
C PRO A 96 -14.43 10.30 -11.31
N PRO A 97 -15.26 11.06 -10.55
CA PRO A 97 -16.65 11.30 -10.92
C PRO A 97 -16.74 12.07 -12.24
N GLY A 98 -17.69 11.72 -13.07
CA GLY A 98 -17.96 12.38 -14.34
C GLY A 98 -16.92 12.14 -15.45
N LYS A 99 -15.86 11.38 -15.18
CA LYS A 99 -14.79 11.05 -16.14
C LYS A 99 -14.58 9.55 -16.33
N THR A 100 -15.20 8.74 -15.50
CA THR A 100 -15.08 7.28 -15.56
C THR A 100 -16.04 6.72 -16.59
N THR A 101 -15.49 6.12 -17.62
CA THR A 101 -16.25 5.42 -18.67
C THR A 101 -16.16 3.91 -18.45
N PRO A 102 -17.11 3.12 -18.99
CA PRO A 102 -16.97 1.66 -19.01
C PRO A 102 -15.64 1.19 -19.62
N ALA A 103 -15.21 1.84 -20.71
CA ALA A 103 -13.95 1.52 -21.37
C ALA A 103 -12.72 1.77 -20.47
N LEU A 104 -12.72 2.83 -19.68
CA LEU A 104 -11.65 3.10 -18.71
C LEU A 104 -11.60 2.01 -17.63
N ALA A 105 -12.74 1.67 -17.05
CA ALA A 105 -12.82 0.63 -16.04
C ALA A 105 -12.35 -0.73 -16.59
N GLU A 106 -12.81 -1.11 -17.75
CA GLU A 106 -12.42 -2.35 -18.43
C GLU A 106 -10.92 -2.39 -18.72
N HIS A 107 -10.35 -1.30 -19.18
CA HIS A 107 -8.91 -1.17 -19.44
C HIS A 107 -8.08 -1.38 -18.17
N ILE A 108 -8.48 -0.79 -17.05
CA ILE A 108 -7.81 -0.98 -15.76
C ILE A 108 -7.86 -2.46 -15.33
N PHE A 109 -9.02 -3.11 -15.45
CA PHE A 109 -9.16 -4.54 -15.12
C PHE A 109 -8.29 -5.43 -16.00
N MET A 110 -8.17 -5.12 -17.29
CA MET A 110 -7.27 -5.85 -18.20
C MET A 110 -5.80 -5.70 -17.78
N GLN A 111 -5.39 -4.49 -17.39
CA GLN A 111 -4.05 -4.24 -16.88
C GLN A 111 -3.77 -5.03 -15.59
N LEU A 112 -4.73 -5.03 -14.64
CA LEU A 112 -4.62 -5.80 -13.40
C LEU A 112 -4.45 -7.29 -13.68
N GLN A 113 -5.28 -7.84 -14.56
CA GLN A 113 -5.21 -9.26 -14.92
C GLN A 113 -3.87 -9.63 -15.56
N ALA A 114 -3.40 -8.83 -16.50
CA ALA A 114 -2.11 -9.05 -17.16
C ALA A 114 -0.95 -8.98 -16.16
N ALA A 115 -0.93 -7.96 -15.31
CA ALA A 115 0.12 -7.79 -14.30
C ALA A 115 0.11 -8.91 -13.25
N CYS A 116 -1.05 -9.33 -12.78
CA CYS A 116 -1.16 -10.48 -11.86
C CYS A 116 -0.62 -11.76 -12.51
N SER A 117 -0.88 -11.96 -13.80
CA SER A 117 -0.33 -13.10 -14.53
C SER A 117 1.20 -13.05 -14.63
N GLU A 118 1.78 -11.87 -14.83
CA GLU A 118 3.24 -11.69 -14.87
C GLU A 118 3.92 -12.05 -13.54
N VAL A 119 3.30 -11.75 -12.42
CA VAL A 119 3.83 -12.07 -11.07
C VAL A 119 3.32 -13.40 -10.51
N ALA A 120 2.59 -14.18 -11.29
CA ALA A 120 1.98 -15.45 -10.92
C ALA A 120 1.11 -15.37 -9.63
N ALA A 121 0.33 -14.29 -9.52
CA ALA A 121 -0.60 -14.02 -8.42
C ALA A 121 -2.05 -13.96 -8.90
N ALA A 122 -2.95 -14.01 -7.94
CA ALA A 122 -4.39 -13.87 -8.16
C ALA A 122 -4.93 -12.56 -7.58
#